data_4b1966ec5dddcde0004b0d96966fbc25
#
_entry.id   4b1966ec5dddcde0004b0d96966fbc25
#
_cell.length_a   1.000
_cell.length_b   1.000
_cell.length_c   1.000
_cell.angle_alpha   90.00
_cell.angle_beta   90.00
_cell.angle_gamma   90.00
#
_symmetry.space_group_name_H-M   'P 1'
#
loop_
_entity.id
_entity.type
_entity.pdbx_description
1 polymer ?
#
loop_
_entity_poly.entity_id
_entity_poly.type
_entity_poly.pdbx_seq_one_letter_code
_entity_poly.pdbx_strand_id
1 'polypeptide(L)'
;MEKLVERFLKYISFETTSDESSDTCPSNPKEFELARYLEKEMKDLGLKDVYLSENCYLYATLPGTDKNKKTIGFISHMDTSPDMSGKNVNPRIIENYDGKDIKLNEEFVTSLKDFSFLKDLKGHDIIVTDGTSLLGADDKAGIAIIMTAIENLMKSNEKYGDIKIAFTPDEEIGRGADLFDVERFAADFAYTVDGGAEGEFEYENFNAASAKISIQGKNVHSGSAKNAMVNSILIAMELNSLLPADQRPEHTEGREGFFHLNDFNGNVEYSQMYYIIRDHSFEKFEEKKKFLEEAVKFLNIKYDNRIKLEIKDQYYNMKEKILPHMEIVDLALESMEKAGVKSEIIATRGGTDGSQLSYKGLPCPNLFTGGYNYHGRYELVSITTMKKAVKTVENIGKIGVEK
;
A
#
# COMPACT_ATOMS: atom_id res chain seq x y z
N MET A 1 -11.42 -0.16 27.86
CA MET A 1 -11.23 -0.05 26.38
C MET A 1 -10.77 -1.43 25.90
N GLU A 2 -11.23 -1.90 24.74
CA GLU A 2 -10.75 -3.19 24.21
C GLU A 2 -9.27 -3.10 23.83
N LYS A 3 -8.52 -4.18 24.04
CA LYS A 3 -7.08 -4.23 23.80
C LYS A 3 -6.67 -3.90 22.37
N LEU A 4 -7.53 -4.25 21.39
CA LEU A 4 -7.36 -3.87 19.99
C LEU A 4 -7.27 -2.34 19.82
N VAL A 5 -8.23 -1.62 20.40
CA VAL A 5 -8.30 -0.15 20.31
C VAL A 5 -7.15 0.50 21.09
N GLU A 6 -6.79 -0.06 22.26
CA GLU A 6 -5.64 0.41 23.04
C GLU A 6 -4.34 0.31 22.26
N ARG A 7 -4.12 -0.83 21.57
CA ARG A 7 -2.96 -1.04 20.69
C ARG A 7 -2.94 -0.02 19.56
N PHE A 8 -4.04 0.08 18.84
CA PHE A 8 -4.13 1.00 17.71
C PHE A 8 -3.84 2.44 18.14
N LEU A 9 -4.52 2.95 19.17
CA LEU A 9 -4.28 4.29 19.71
C LEU A 9 -2.84 4.50 20.18
N LYS A 10 -2.22 3.46 20.73
CA LYS A 10 -0.80 3.51 21.12
C LYS A 10 0.11 3.57 19.89
N TYR A 11 -0.12 2.76 18.87
CA TYR A 11 0.74 2.70 17.70
C TYR A 11 0.68 3.98 16.86
N ILE A 12 -0.50 4.58 16.67
CA ILE A 12 -0.63 5.86 15.97
C ILE A 12 0.00 7.04 16.73
N SER A 13 0.32 6.89 18.01
CA SER A 13 1.03 7.93 18.78
C SER A 13 2.51 8.06 18.40
N PHE A 14 3.08 7.10 17.67
CA PHE A 14 4.44 7.16 17.15
C PHE A 14 4.45 7.86 15.79
N GLU A 15 5.36 8.81 15.61
CA GLU A 15 5.60 9.46 14.32
C GLU A 15 6.53 8.56 13.49
N THR A 16 6.03 8.04 12.38
CA THR A 16 6.74 7.10 11.51
C THR A 16 6.63 7.46 10.04
N THR A 17 6.43 8.74 9.71
CA THR A 17 6.30 9.20 8.32
C THR A 17 7.58 8.89 7.55
N SER A 18 7.48 8.16 6.44
CA SER A 18 8.59 7.85 5.54
C SER A 18 9.08 9.08 4.77
N ASP A 19 10.32 9.05 4.28
CA ASP A 19 10.98 10.16 3.57
C ASP A 19 11.51 9.69 2.20
N GLU A 20 10.80 10.05 1.13
CA GLU A 20 11.19 9.71 -0.25
C GLU A 20 12.57 10.25 -0.66
N SER A 21 13.03 11.31 -0.02
CA SER A 21 14.33 11.93 -0.30
C SER A 21 15.52 11.22 0.35
N SER A 22 15.25 10.30 1.27
CA SER A 22 16.27 9.54 2.00
C SER A 22 16.73 8.33 1.21
N ASP A 23 18.05 8.09 1.19
CA ASP A 23 18.65 6.88 0.63
C ASP A 23 18.89 5.78 1.68
N THR A 24 18.49 5.99 2.93
CA THR A 24 18.64 5.00 4.01
C THR A 24 17.41 4.10 4.14
N CYS A 25 17.55 2.97 4.82
CA CYS A 25 16.45 2.11 5.27
C CYS A 25 16.61 1.83 6.79
N PRO A 26 15.65 2.21 7.63
CA PRO A 26 14.44 2.95 7.24
C PRO A 26 14.77 4.36 6.72
N SER A 27 13.88 4.92 5.93
CA SER A 27 14.03 6.27 5.40
C SER A 27 13.97 7.33 6.50
N ASN A 28 13.18 7.05 7.54
CA ASN A 28 13.06 7.87 8.74
C ASN A 28 13.47 7.05 9.98
N PRO A 29 14.55 7.42 10.69
CA PRO A 29 14.98 6.73 11.90
C PRO A 29 13.95 6.63 13.04
N LYS A 30 12.90 7.46 13.03
CA LYS A 30 11.80 7.42 14.00
C LYS A 30 10.97 6.15 13.92
N GLU A 31 10.96 5.47 12.80
CA GLU A 31 10.29 4.17 12.66
C GLU A 31 10.80 3.16 13.68
N PHE A 32 12.09 3.24 14.06
CA PHE A 32 12.65 2.43 15.15
C PHE A 32 11.96 2.63 16.51
N GLU A 33 11.29 3.76 16.75
CA GLU A 33 10.60 3.98 18.02
C GLU A 33 9.41 3.03 18.14
N LEU A 34 8.60 2.91 17.08
CA LEU A 34 7.51 1.95 17.01
C LEU A 34 8.05 0.51 16.97
N ALA A 35 9.05 0.24 16.13
CA ALA A 35 9.64 -1.09 16.00
C ALA A 35 10.15 -1.64 17.34
N ARG A 36 10.86 -0.84 18.14
CA ARG A 36 11.33 -1.22 19.49
C ARG A 36 10.19 -1.41 20.49
N TYR A 37 9.14 -0.60 20.39
CA TYR A 37 7.93 -0.79 21.20
C TYR A 37 7.28 -2.15 20.90
N LEU A 38 7.11 -2.48 19.60
CA LEU A 38 6.54 -3.74 19.13
C LEU A 38 7.45 -4.93 19.46
N GLU A 39 8.76 -4.79 19.31
CA GLU A 39 9.74 -5.81 19.73
C GLU A 39 9.58 -6.18 21.21
N LYS A 40 9.44 -5.16 22.05
CA LYS A 40 9.20 -5.37 23.50
C LYS A 40 7.85 -6.06 23.72
N GLU A 41 6.78 -5.61 23.07
CA GLU A 41 5.44 -6.20 23.23
C GLU A 41 5.43 -7.67 22.80
N MET A 42 6.08 -8.02 21.68
CA MET A 42 6.21 -9.39 21.19
C MET A 42 6.97 -10.28 22.20
N LYS A 43 8.06 -9.76 22.78
CA LYS A 43 8.81 -10.47 23.83
C LYS A 43 7.98 -10.66 25.09
N ASP A 44 7.26 -9.64 25.53
CA ASP A 44 6.39 -9.68 26.71
C ASP A 44 5.21 -10.67 26.52
N LEU A 45 4.71 -10.83 25.29
CA LEU A 45 3.73 -11.86 24.93
C LEU A 45 4.34 -13.27 24.91
N GLY A 46 5.66 -13.42 24.86
CA GLY A 46 6.36 -14.70 24.84
C GLY A 46 6.54 -15.30 23.45
N LEU A 47 6.42 -14.50 22.37
CA LEU A 47 6.76 -14.91 21.01
C LEU A 47 8.23 -15.32 20.91
N LYS A 48 8.55 -16.18 19.96
CA LYS A 48 9.89 -16.71 19.74
C LYS A 48 10.57 -16.00 18.57
N ASP A 49 11.88 -16.13 18.49
CA ASP A 49 12.73 -15.60 17.41
C ASP A 49 12.46 -14.11 17.11
N VAL A 50 12.12 -13.34 18.17
CA VAL A 50 11.87 -11.90 18.02
C VAL A 50 13.18 -11.21 17.65
N TYR A 51 13.22 -10.63 16.45
CA TYR A 51 14.42 -10.04 15.87
C TYR A 51 14.11 -8.73 15.16
N LEU A 52 14.70 -7.65 15.62
CA LEU A 52 14.68 -6.34 14.96
C LEU A 52 16.01 -6.17 14.21
N SER A 53 15.92 -6.02 12.89
CA SER A 53 17.09 -5.84 12.02
C SER A 53 17.65 -4.41 12.12
N GLU A 54 18.87 -4.21 11.62
CA GLU A 54 19.50 -2.89 11.47
C GLU A 54 18.76 -1.98 10.47
N ASN A 55 17.96 -2.56 9.59
CA ASN A 55 17.13 -1.87 8.61
C ASN A 55 15.65 -1.77 9.06
N CYS A 56 15.36 -1.87 10.35
CA CYS A 56 14.04 -1.70 10.95
C CYS A 56 12.99 -2.77 10.60
N TYR A 57 13.36 -3.92 10.01
CA TYR A 57 12.42 -5.04 9.86
C TYR A 57 12.32 -5.80 11.18
N LEU A 58 11.10 -5.99 11.67
CA LEU A 58 10.82 -6.71 12.90
C LEU A 58 10.16 -8.05 12.59
N TYR A 59 10.77 -9.14 13.05
CA TYR A 59 10.29 -10.51 12.86
C TYR A 59 9.97 -11.19 14.18
N ALA A 60 8.99 -12.09 14.18
CA ALA A 60 8.70 -12.96 15.31
C ALA A 60 8.03 -14.26 14.87
N THR A 61 8.00 -15.25 15.77
CA THR A 61 7.34 -16.54 15.55
C THR A 61 6.40 -16.87 16.71
N LEU A 62 5.15 -17.19 16.40
CA LEU A 62 4.28 -17.95 17.28
C LEU A 62 4.41 -19.45 16.93
N PRO A 63 5.07 -20.29 17.76
CA PRO A 63 5.21 -21.71 17.50
C PRO A 63 3.85 -22.40 17.47
N GLY A 64 3.60 -23.12 16.41
CA GLY A 64 2.35 -23.84 16.21
C GLY A 64 2.20 -25.07 17.10
N THR A 65 0.96 -25.43 17.35
CA THR A 65 0.55 -26.62 18.09
C THR A 65 0.28 -27.82 17.17
N ASP A 66 0.18 -27.58 15.85
CA ASP A 66 -0.01 -28.61 14.83
C ASP A 66 1.07 -28.52 13.75
N LYS A 67 1.96 -29.50 13.71
CA LYS A 67 3.11 -29.55 12.79
C LYS A 67 2.76 -30.08 11.39
N ASN A 68 1.53 -30.55 11.18
CA ASN A 68 1.06 -30.98 9.86
C ASN A 68 0.61 -29.80 8.99
N LYS A 69 0.40 -28.63 9.59
CA LYS A 69 0.00 -27.41 8.88
C LYS A 69 1.19 -26.65 8.34
N LYS A 70 1.01 -26.01 7.18
CA LYS A 70 1.98 -25.07 6.60
C LYS A 70 2.22 -23.89 7.54
N THR A 71 3.38 -23.27 7.42
CA THR A 71 3.74 -22.06 8.14
C THR A 71 3.14 -20.84 7.44
N ILE A 72 2.35 -20.05 8.18
CA ILE A 72 1.65 -18.87 7.65
C ILE A 72 2.32 -17.60 8.14
N GLY A 73 2.52 -16.62 7.24
CA GLY A 73 2.99 -15.29 7.59
C GLY A 73 1.87 -14.25 7.67
N PHE A 74 2.00 -13.28 8.59
CA PHE A 74 1.21 -12.05 8.60
C PHE A 74 2.16 -10.85 8.63
N ILE A 75 1.90 -9.88 7.76
CA ILE A 75 2.79 -8.74 7.51
C ILE A 75 1.96 -7.45 7.52
N SER A 76 2.51 -6.39 8.11
CA SER A 76 1.98 -5.02 8.05
C SER A 76 3.14 -4.03 8.07
N HIS A 77 2.93 -2.81 7.56
CA HIS A 77 3.98 -1.80 7.59
C HIS A 77 3.86 -0.86 8.80
N MET A 78 4.99 -0.28 9.21
CA MET A 78 5.09 0.60 10.38
C MET A 78 5.06 2.07 10.02
N ASP A 79 5.51 2.41 8.82
CA ASP A 79 5.58 3.78 8.34
C ASP A 79 4.19 4.34 7.99
N THR A 80 4.12 5.62 7.76
CA THR A 80 2.93 6.33 7.27
C THR A 80 3.31 7.20 6.09
N SER A 81 2.34 7.45 5.21
CA SER A 81 2.51 8.24 4.00
C SER A 81 3.13 9.62 4.27
N PRO A 82 4.06 10.08 3.40
CA PRO A 82 4.58 11.45 3.42
C PRO A 82 3.58 12.50 2.91
N ASP A 83 2.45 12.10 2.32
CA ASP A 83 1.46 13.01 1.73
C ASP A 83 0.84 13.96 2.76
N MET A 84 0.75 13.52 4.01
CA MET A 84 0.28 14.33 5.11
C MET A 84 1.00 14.00 6.42
N SER A 85 1.15 15.01 7.28
CA SER A 85 1.82 14.85 8.59
C SER A 85 1.16 13.76 9.44
N GLY A 86 1.97 12.81 9.92
CA GLY A 86 1.61 11.82 10.95
C GLY A 86 2.01 12.23 12.37
N LYS A 87 2.29 13.52 12.61
CA LYS A 87 2.70 14.05 13.91
C LYS A 87 1.51 14.43 14.78
N ASN A 88 1.62 14.17 16.08
CA ASN A 88 0.66 14.62 17.08
C ASN A 88 -0.79 14.23 16.72
N VAL A 89 -0.96 13.02 16.21
CA VAL A 89 -2.28 12.50 15.86
C VAL A 89 -3.22 12.63 17.05
N ASN A 90 -4.36 13.29 16.85
CA ASN A 90 -5.38 13.50 17.88
C ASN A 90 -6.67 12.74 17.50
N PRO A 91 -6.73 11.44 17.81
CA PRO A 91 -7.85 10.59 17.40
C PRO A 91 -9.09 10.84 18.26
N ARG A 92 -10.27 10.69 17.64
CA ARG A 92 -11.56 10.72 18.31
C ARG A 92 -12.37 9.47 17.96
N ILE A 93 -12.87 8.78 18.97
CA ILE A 93 -13.78 7.65 18.81
C ILE A 93 -15.22 8.19 18.70
N ILE A 94 -15.94 7.70 17.70
CA ILE A 94 -17.37 7.93 17.51
C ILE A 94 -18.05 6.57 17.66
N GLU A 95 -18.73 6.38 18.78
CA GLU A 95 -19.48 5.15 19.06
C GLU A 95 -20.81 5.15 18.32
N ASN A 96 -21.22 4.01 17.78
CA ASN A 96 -22.50 3.82 17.09
C ASN A 96 -22.80 4.96 16.09
N TYR A 97 -21.87 5.15 15.15
CA TYR A 97 -21.90 6.23 14.17
C TYR A 97 -23.27 6.31 13.46
N ASP A 98 -23.86 7.51 13.46
CA ASP A 98 -25.23 7.73 13.00
C ASP A 98 -25.41 7.83 11.47
N GLY A 99 -24.30 7.78 10.72
CA GLY A 99 -24.31 7.85 9.27
C GLY A 99 -24.43 9.29 8.70
N LYS A 100 -24.07 10.33 9.48
CA LYS A 100 -24.08 11.72 9.03
C LYS A 100 -22.68 12.25 8.78
N ASP A 101 -22.60 13.49 8.27
CA ASP A 101 -21.33 14.20 8.11
C ASP A 101 -20.56 14.27 9.44
N ILE A 102 -19.25 14.07 9.37
CA ILE A 102 -18.37 14.07 10.54
C ILE A 102 -17.57 15.38 10.53
N LYS A 103 -17.88 16.27 11.46
CA LYS A 103 -17.08 17.47 11.68
C LYS A 103 -15.75 17.08 12.33
N LEU A 104 -14.64 17.29 11.63
CA LEU A 104 -13.29 17.08 12.16
C LEU A 104 -12.86 18.28 13.01
N ASN A 105 -12.96 19.47 12.44
CA ASN A 105 -12.69 20.75 13.10
C ASN A 105 -13.56 21.87 12.48
N GLU A 106 -13.22 23.16 12.69
CA GLU A 106 -14.02 24.26 12.15
C GLU A 106 -13.93 24.43 10.62
N GLU A 107 -12.88 23.89 9.98
CA GLU A 107 -12.63 24.03 8.55
C GLU A 107 -12.97 22.76 7.77
N PHE A 108 -12.83 21.58 8.38
CA PHE A 108 -12.91 20.28 7.70
C PHE A 108 -14.06 19.41 8.18
N VAL A 109 -14.79 18.87 7.22
CA VAL A 109 -15.92 17.97 7.44
C VAL A 109 -15.78 16.78 6.49
N THR A 110 -15.80 15.56 7.01
CA THR A 110 -15.93 14.35 6.20
C THR A 110 -17.42 14.19 5.84
N SER A 111 -17.79 14.60 4.62
CA SER A 111 -19.19 14.68 4.22
C SER A 111 -19.66 13.45 3.47
N LEU A 112 -20.94 13.09 3.64
CA LEU A 112 -21.60 12.05 2.83
C LEU A 112 -21.64 12.35 1.34
N LYS A 113 -21.57 13.63 0.98
CA LYS A 113 -21.54 14.06 -0.43
C LYS A 113 -20.23 13.67 -1.09
N ASP A 114 -19.12 13.84 -0.37
CA ASP A 114 -17.79 13.57 -0.90
C ASP A 114 -17.39 12.10 -0.69
N PHE A 115 -17.85 11.48 0.41
CA PHE A 115 -17.49 10.13 0.84
C PHE A 115 -18.73 9.27 1.08
N SER A 116 -19.28 8.71 0.01
CA SER A 116 -20.56 7.96 0.05
C SER A 116 -20.52 6.69 0.89
N PHE A 117 -19.33 6.07 1.08
CA PHE A 117 -19.13 4.87 1.89
C PHE A 117 -19.48 5.07 3.38
N LEU A 118 -19.53 6.33 3.86
CA LEU A 118 -19.94 6.63 5.21
C LEU A 118 -21.34 6.07 5.57
N LYS A 119 -22.19 5.86 4.57
CA LYS A 119 -23.52 5.26 4.76
C LYS A 119 -23.43 3.81 5.25
N ASP A 120 -22.42 3.09 4.78
CA ASP A 120 -22.19 1.68 5.09
C ASP A 120 -21.60 1.51 6.50
N LEU A 121 -21.01 2.56 7.05
CA LEU A 121 -20.47 2.60 8.41
C LEU A 121 -21.50 2.96 9.49
N LYS A 122 -22.76 3.20 9.12
CA LYS A 122 -23.81 3.48 10.10
C LYS A 122 -23.97 2.33 11.10
N GLY A 123 -23.88 2.67 12.39
CA GLY A 123 -23.92 1.70 13.49
C GLY A 123 -22.56 1.15 13.88
N HIS A 124 -21.50 1.46 13.15
CA HIS A 124 -20.14 1.09 13.53
C HIS A 124 -19.58 2.03 14.60
N ASP A 125 -18.67 1.52 15.41
CA ASP A 125 -17.74 2.35 16.16
C ASP A 125 -16.58 2.69 15.22
N ILE A 126 -16.22 3.98 15.12
CA ILE A 126 -15.17 4.45 14.20
C ILE A 126 -14.18 5.35 14.93
N ILE A 127 -12.96 5.42 14.41
CA ILE A 127 -11.94 6.37 14.85
C ILE A 127 -11.62 7.31 13.69
N VAL A 128 -11.59 8.61 13.98
CA VAL A 128 -11.29 9.69 13.04
C VAL A 128 -10.16 10.55 13.59
N THR A 129 -9.47 11.28 12.72
CA THR A 129 -8.52 12.34 13.11
C THR A 129 -9.30 13.64 13.41
N ASP A 130 -8.61 14.64 13.96
CA ASP A 130 -9.13 16.00 14.10
C ASP A 130 -8.96 16.87 12.84
N GLY A 131 -8.44 16.29 11.75
CA GLY A 131 -8.22 16.98 10.46
C GLY A 131 -6.90 17.77 10.37
N THR A 132 -6.04 17.73 11.41
CA THR A 132 -4.71 18.40 11.38
C THR A 132 -3.60 17.46 10.93
N SER A 133 -3.84 16.15 10.97
CA SER A 133 -2.92 15.09 10.54
C SER A 133 -3.67 13.98 9.82
N LEU A 134 -2.97 13.04 9.19
CA LEU A 134 -3.53 11.72 8.91
C LEU A 134 -3.81 10.97 10.22
N LEU A 135 -4.53 9.85 10.17
CA LEU A 135 -4.80 9.01 11.36
C LEU A 135 -3.68 7.98 11.58
N GLY A 136 -3.13 7.42 10.50
CA GLY A 136 -2.17 6.32 10.52
C GLY A 136 -2.84 4.96 10.68
N ALA A 137 -4.10 4.83 10.22
CA ALA A 137 -4.76 3.53 10.10
C ALA A 137 -4.05 2.64 9.09
N ASP A 138 -3.55 3.23 8.05
CA ASP A 138 -2.62 2.69 7.07
C ASP A 138 -1.18 2.84 7.62
N ASP A 139 -0.49 1.76 8.09
CA ASP A 139 -1.08 0.42 8.31
C ASP A 139 -0.96 -0.02 9.79
N LYS A 140 -1.02 0.94 10.74
CA LYS A 140 -1.00 0.60 12.17
C LYS A 140 -2.28 -0.11 12.63
N ALA A 141 -3.36 -0.08 11.82
CA ALA A 141 -4.53 -0.92 12.05
C ALA A 141 -4.21 -2.40 11.83
N GLY A 142 -3.50 -2.73 10.74
CA GLY A 142 -3.04 -4.09 10.47
C GLY A 142 -2.11 -4.61 11.57
N ILE A 143 -1.16 -3.79 12.03
CA ILE A 143 -0.31 -4.14 13.18
C ILE A 143 -1.17 -4.49 14.41
N ALA A 144 -2.15 -3.65 14.74
CA ALA A 144 -3.02 -3.86 15.91
C ALA A 144 -3.90 -5.12 15.75
N ILE A 145 -4.39 -5.38 14.54
CA ILE A 145 -5.16 -6.58 14.19
C ILE A 145 -4.30 -7.83 14.37
N ILE A 146 -3.10 -7.88 13.77
CA ILE A 146 -2.18 -9.02 13.87
C ILE A 146 -1.84 -9.30 15.33
N MET A 147 -1.36 -8.31 16.06
CA MET A 147 -0.94 -8.48 17.47
C MET A 147 -2.09 -8.94 18.37
N THR A 148 -3.32 -8.52 18.08
CA THR A 148 -4.50 -8.93 18.86
C THR A 148 -4.92 -10.35 18.51
N ALA A 149 -4.93 -10.72 17.23
CA ALA A 149 -5.24 -12.07 16.79
C ALA A 149 -4.23 -13.10 17.34
N ILE A 150 -2.93 -12.78 17.30
CA ILE A 150 -1.86 -13.62 17.85
C ILE A 150 -2.06 -13.83 19.36
N GLU A 151 -2.33 -12.79 20.12
CA GLU A 151 -2.59 -12.92 21.56
C GLU A 151 -3.82 -13.79 21.86
N ASN A 152 -4.88 -13.66 21.05
CA ASN A 152 -6.10 -14.46 21.19
C ASN A 152 -5.82 -15.93 20.85
N LEU A 153 -5.05 -16.20 19.79
CA LEU A 153 -4.65 -17.57 19.42
C LEU A 153 -3.85 -18.23 20.55
N MET A 154 -2.88 -17.53 21.14
CA MET A 154 -2.08 -18.03 22.28
C MET A 154 -2.95 -18.40 23.50
N LYS A 155 -4.04 -17.70 23.72
CA LYS A 155 -4.99 -17.96 24.82
C LYS A 155 -6.03 -19.02 24.48
N SER A 156 -6.14 -19.39 23.21
CA SER A 156 -7.09 -20.39 22.76
C SER A 156 -6.58 -21.82 22.99
N ASN A 157 -7.51 -22.79 22.98
CA ASN A 157 -7.17 -24.23 22.97
C ASN A 157 -7.15 -24.81 21.56
N GLU A 158 -7.21 -23.95 20.55
CA GLU A 158 -7.27 -24.35 19.14
C GLU A 158 -5.90 -24.81 18.62
N LYS A 159 -5.94 -25.64 17.57
CA LYS A 159 -4.73 -26.07 16.88
C LYS A 159 -4.43 -25.15 15.72
N TYR A 160 -3.17 -24.74 15.58
CA TYR A 160 -2.67 -23.91 14.48
C TYR A 160 -1.24 -24.32 14.10
N GLY A 161 -0.84 -24.04 12.87
CA GLY A 161 0.54 -24.19 12.39
C GLY A 161 1.48 -23.14 12.96
N ASP A 162 2.76 -23.20 12.60
CA ASP A 162 3.66 -22.11 12.95
C ASP A 162 3.20 -20.81 12.27
N ILE A 163 3.14 -19.71 13.02
CA ILE A 163 2.76 -18.39 12.49
C ILE A 163 3.95 -17.45 12.57
N LYS A 164 4.31 -16.87 11.45
CA LYS A 164 5.34 -15.86 11.32
C LYS A 164 4.72 -14.47 11.28
N ILE A 165 5.34 -13.53 11.96
CA ILE A 165 4.90 -12.14 12.00
C ILE A 165 6.07 -11.29 11.52
N ALA A 166 5.79 -10.34 10.62
CA ALA A 166 6.78 -9.34 10.25
C ALA A 166 6.12 -7.95 10.18
N PHE A 167 6.90 -6.94 10.60
CA PHE A 167 6.55 -5.54 10.39
C PHE A 167 7.66 -4.86 9.60
N THR A 168 7.26 -4.18 8.52
CA THR A 168 8.16 -3.58 7.53
C THR A 168 8.27 -2.07 7.70
N PRO A 169 9.40 -1.45 7.37
CA PRO A 169 9.54 -0.01 7.20
C PRO A 169 9.25 0.37 5.73
N ASP A 170 9.08 1.67 5.44
CA ASP A 170 9.17 2.28 4.10
C ASP A 170 8.24 1.72 3.02
N GLU A 171 7.10 1.10 3.37
CA GLU A 171 6.13 0.60 2.40
C GLU A 171 5.56 1.75 1.54
N GLU A 172 5.19 2.85 2.17
CA GLU A 172 4.54 4.02 1.59
C GLU A 172 5.37 4.76 0.52
N ILE A 173 6.66 4.46 0.48
CA ILE A 173 7.58 4.92 -0.57
C ILE A 173 8.04 3.77 -1.49
N GLY A 174 7.35 2.62 -1.43
CA GLY A 174 7.57 1.46 -2.28
C GLY A 174 8.84 0.67 -2.00
N ARG A 175 9.39 0.74 -0.78
CA ARG A 175 10.65 0.07 -0.38
C ARG A 175 10.46 -1.01 0.69
N GLY A 176 9.24 -1.21 1.18
CA GLY A 176 8.97 -2.12 2.29
C GLY A 176 9.45 -3.55 2.08
N ALA A 177 9.38 -4.04 0.85
CA ALA A 177 9.88 -5.37 0.52
C ALA A 177 11.38 -5.43 0.19
N ASP A 178 12.09 -4.31 -0.02
CA ASP A 178 13.43 -4.29 -0.62
C ASP A 178 14.45 -5.15 0.14
N LEU A 179 14.56 -4.98 1.43
CA LEU A 179 15.50 -5.69 2.31
C LEU A 179 14.81 -6.74 3.20
N PHE A 180 13.56 -7.12 2.87
CA PHE A 180 12.85 -8.16 3.59
C PHE A 180 13.56 -9.50 3.42
N ASP A 181 13.89 -10.14 4.53
CA ASP A 181 14.58 -11.43 4.58
C ASP A 181 13.58 -12.58 4.55
N VAL A 182 13.22 -13.03 3.32
CA VAL A 182 12.27 -14.12 3.09
C VAL A 182 12.76 -15.45 3.68
N GLU A 183 14.09 -15.70 3.65
CA GLU A 183 14.67 -16.93 4.20
C GLU A 183 14.56 -16.97 5.73
N ARG A 184 14.82 -15.86 6.41
CA ARG A 184 14.60 -15.72 7.85
C ARG A 184 13.13 -15.82 8.23
N PHE A 185 12.27 -15.15 7.45
CA PHE A 185 10.83 -15.19 7.68
C PHE A 185 10.30 -16.60 7.61
N ALA A 186 10.76 -17.39 6.63
CA ALA A 186 10.54 -18.83 6.51
C ALA A 186 9.06 -19.25 6.64
N ALA A 187 8.15 -18.50 6.00
CA ALA A 187 6.74 -18.87 5.84
C ALA A 187 6.53 -19.54 4.48
N ASP A 188 5.60 -20.51 4.40
CA ASP A 188 5.23 -21.15 3.13
C ASP A 188 4.43 -20.17 2.24
N PHE A 189 3.65 -19.28 2.86
CA PHE A 189 2.92 -18.18 2.27
C PHE A 189 2.59 -17.14 3.36
N ALA A 190 2.17 -15.95 2.95
CA ALA A 190 1.81 -14.90 3.89
C ALA A 190 0.55 -14.13 3.43
N TYR A 191 0.06 -13.27 4.31
CA TYR A 191 -0.91 -12.23 4.00
C TYR A 191 -0.37 -10.90 4.52
N THR A 192 -0.42 -9.85 3.71
CA THR A 192 -0.42 -8.49 4.25
C THR A 192 -1.80 -8.21 4.86
N VAL A 193 -1.84 -7.44 5.95
CA VAL A 193 -3.08 -6.98 6.59
C VAL A 193 -3.09 -5.47 6.47
N ASP A 194 -3.32 -4.99 5.23
CA ASP A 194 -3.05 -3.65 4.75
C ASP A 194 -4.10 -3.17 3.74
N GLY A 195 -5.25 -3.85 3.69
CA GLY A 195 -6.35 -3.52 2.79
C GLY A 195 -7.35 -2.53 3.41
N GLY A 196 -8.32 -2.11 2.60
CA GLY A 196 -9.28 -1.07 2.93
C GLY A 196 -10.55 -1.58 3.63
N ALA A 197 -11.68 -1.45 2.94
CA ALA A 197 -13.01 -1.67 3.46
C ALA A 197 -13.28 -3.13 3.89
N GLU A 198 -14.32 -3.31 4.72
CA GLU A 198 -14.74 -4.63 5.17
C GLU A 198 -15.03 -5.57 3.99
N GLY A 199 -14.33 -6.69 3.99
CA GLY A 199 -14.55 -7.74 3.00
C GLY A 199 -13.64 -7.68 1.78
N GLU A 200 -12.89 -6.62 1.58
CA GLU A 200 -11.91 -6.53 0.50
C GLU A 200 -10.81 -7.57 0.66
N PHE A 201 -10.57 -8.31 -0.40
CA PHE A 201 -9.48 -9.26 -0.50
C PHE A 201 -8.77 -9.09 -1.84
N GLU A 202 -7.46 -8.92 -1.81
CA GLU A 202 -6.67 -8.53 -2.95
C GLU A 202 -5.58 -9.55 -3.25
N TYR A 203 -5.60 -10.13 -4.44
CA TYR A 203 -4.51 -10.95 -4.97
C TYR A 203 -4.15 -10.57 -6.41
N GLU A 204 -4.62 -9.39 -6.83
CA GLU A 204 -4.37 -8.79 -8.13
C GLU A 204 -4.11 -7.30 -7.96
N ASN A 205 -3.03 -6.80 -8.53
CA ASN A 205 -2.62 -5.40 -8.50
C ASN A 205 -2.11 -4.94 -9.86
N PHE A 206 -1.83 -3.66 -10.05
CA PHE A 206 -1.20 -3.18 -11.28
C PHE A 206 0.21 -3.74 -11.47
N ASN A 207 0.61 -3.90 -12.75
CA ASN A 207 2.01 -3.77 -13.16
C ASN A 207 2.35 -2.29 -13.24
N ALA A 208 3.55 -1.91 -12.87
CA ALA A 208 3.93 -0.53 -12.67
C ALA A 208 5.31 -0.19 -13.23
N ALA A 209 5.38 0.90 -13.98
CA ALA A 209 6.64 1.53 -14.37
C ALA A 209 6.58 3.05 -14.20
N SER A 210 7.74 3.64 -13.98
CA SER A 210 7.98 5.07 -14.12
C SER A 210 8.69 5.36 -15.44
N ALA A 211 8.40 6.49 -16.07
CA ALA A 211 9.11 6.94 -17.24
C ALA A 211 9.55 8.40 -17.08
N LYS A 212 10.85 8.62 -17.15
CA LYS A 212 11.47 9.95 -17.14
C LYS A 212 11.82 10.32 -18.56
N ILE A 213 11.33 11.48 -19.01
CA ILE A 213 11.57 12.03 -20.34
C ILE A 213 12.26 13.36 -20.18
N SER A 214 13.44 13.50 -20.79
CA SER A 214 14.23 14.72 -20.80
C SER A 214 14.32 15.25 -22.23
N ILE A 215 14.03 16.54 -22.42
CA ILE A 215 13.93 17.17 -23.74
C ILE A 215 14.87 18.37 -23.80
N GLN A 216 15.85 18.32 -24.71
CA GLN A 216 16.77 19.42 -24.94
C GLN A 216 16.24 20.36 -26.01
N GLY A 217 15.90 21.55 -25.62
CA GLY A 217 15.55 22.64 -26.52
C GLY A 217 16.78 23.41 -27.03
N LYS A 218 16.52 24.56 -27.61
CA LYS A 218 17.52 25.56 -28.00
C LYS A 218 16.90 26.95 -27.86
N ASN A 219 17.30 27.65 -26.83
CA ASN A 219 16.79 29.00 -26.58
C ASN A 219 17.57 30.04 -27.36
N VAL A 220 16.88 30.99 -27.98
CA VAL A 220 17.37 32.19 -28.59
C VAL A 220 16.39 33.34 -28.38
N HIS A 221 16.78 34.58 -28.60
CA HIS A 221 15.87 35.72 -28.47
C HIS A 221 14.64 35.56 -29.37
N SER A 222 13.45 35.75 -28.81
CA SER A 222 12.16 35.45 -29.51
C SER A 222 11.99 36.28 -30.80
N GLY A 223 12.50 37.48 -30.87
CA GLY A 223 12.48 38.34 -32.07
C GLY A 223 13.35 37.85 -33.23
N SER A 224 14.31 36.92 -32.99
CA SER A 224 15.18 36.31 -33.99
C SER A 224 15.08 34.79 -34.03
N ALA A 225 13.99 34.23 -33.51
CA ALA A 225 13.81 32.79 -33.27
C ALA A 225 13.53 31.96 -34.55
N LYS A 226 13.16 32.60 -35.66
CA LYS A 226 12.82 31.91 -36.89
C LYS A 226 13.94 30.99 -37.36
N ASN A 227 13.65 29.70 -37.52
CA ASN A 227 14.58 28.64 -37.92
C ASN A 227 15.77 28.41 -36.97
N ALA A 228 15.77 29.02 -35.77
CA ALA A 228 16.85 28.95 -34.79
C ALA A 228 16.40 28.37 -33.44
N MET A 229 15.24 28.77 -32.93
CA MET A 229 14.71 28.31 -31.65
C MET A 229 14.11 26.89 -31.78
N VAL A 230 14.34 26.06 -30.79
CA VAL A 230 13.63 24.81 -30.54
C VAL A 230 13.08 24.85 -29.11
N ASN A 231 11.78 24.93 -28.99
CA ASN A 231 11.13 25.05 -27.68
C ASN A 231 10.83 23.66 -27.11
N SER A 232 11.53 23.28 -26.04
CA SER A 232 11.37 21.95 -25.40
C SER A 232 9.98 21.76 -24.82
N ILE A 233 9.30 22.83 -24.34
CA ILE A 233 7.91 22.74 -23.83
C ILE A 233 6.96 22.29 -24.94
N LEU A 234 7.10 22.86 -26.14
CA LEU A 234 6.21 22.48 -27.27
C LEU A 234 6.43 21.04 -27.70
N ILE A 235 7.67 20.54 -27.64
CA ILE A 235 7.96 19.13 -27.89
C ILE A 235 7.29 18.25 -26.81
N ALA A 236 7.38 18.64 -25.55
CA ALA A 236 6.74 17.95 -24.43
C ALA A 236 5.20 17.86 -24.62
N MET A 237 4.57 18.99 -25.00
CA MET A 237 3.13 19.05 -25.27
C MET A 237 2.75 18.13 -26.44
N GLU A 238 3.56 18.11 -27.50
CA GLU A 238 3.32 17.23 -28.66
C GLU A 238 3.44 15.76 -28.23
N LEU A 239 4.47 15.39 -27.46
CA LEU A 239 4.60 14.02 -26.95
C LEU A 239 3.37 13.61 -26.13
N ASN A 240 2.93 14.45 -25.18
CA ASN A 240 1.74 14.17 -24.39
C ASN A 240 0.47 14.03 -25.25
N SER A 241 0.39 14.75 -26.38
CA SER A 241 -0.75 14.67 -27.29
C SER A 241 -0.80 13.39 -28.14
N LEU A 242 0.33 12.69 -28.28
CA LEU A 242 0.40 11.39 -28.95
C LEU A 242 -0.12 10.24 -28.06
N LEU A 243 -0.10 10.42 -26.75
CA LEU A 243 -0.61 9.39 -25.83
C LEU A 243 -2.15 9.39 -25.81
N PRO A 244 -2.79 8.21 -25.72
CA PRO A 244 -4.25 8.08 -25.74
C PRO A 244 -4.89 8.87 -24.60
N ALA A 245 -5.76 9.81 -24.92
CA ALA A 245 -6.38 10.70 -23.94
C ALA A 245 -7.39 9.99 -23.04
N ASP A 246 -7.97 8.90 -23.51
CA ASP A 246 -8.87 8.01 -22.75
C ASP A 246 -8.14 7.09 -21.78
N GLN A 247 -6.81 6.94 -21.91
CA GLN A 247 -5.96 6.17 -21.00
C GLN A 247 -5.24 7.09 -20.00
N ARG A 248 -5.98 7.93 -19.31
CA ARG A 248 -5.52 8.76 -18.20
C ARG A 248 -6.26 8.37 -16.92
N PRO A 249 -5.70 8.60 -15.73
CA PRO A 249 -6.36 8.23 -14.46
C PRO A 249 -7.79 8.75 -14.34
N GLU A 250 -8.03 9.99 -14.79
CA GLU A 250 -9.33 10.64 -14.75
C GLU A 250 -10.39 10.04 -15.71
N HIS A 251 -10.01 9.09 -16.56
CA HIS A 251 -10.87 8.42 -17.55
C HIS A 251 -10.86 6.89 -17.42
N THR A 252 -10.20 6.34 -16.39
CA THR A 252 -10.03 4.89 -16.23
C THR A 252 -10.53 4.41 -14.89
N GLU A 253 -11.12 3.21 -14.86
CA GLU A 253 -11.62 2.55 -13.66
C GLU A 253 -11.30 1.04 -13.66
N GLY A 254 -11.55 0.38 -12.54
CA GLY A 254 -11.38 -1.07 -12.40
C GLY A 254 -9.98 -1.54 -12.85
N ARG A 255 -9.94 -2.43 -13.86
CA ARG A 255 -8.70 -3.00 -14.42
C ARG A 255 -8.10 -2.21 -15.59
N GLU A 256 -8.66 -1.07 -15.93
CA GLU A 256 -8.16 -0.24 -17.01
C GLU A 256 -6.85 0.44 -16.63
N GLY A 257 -5.84 0.27 -17.48
CA GLY A 257 -4.52 0.87 -17.28
C GLY A 257 -4.42 2.28 -17.83
N PHE A 258 -3.37 3.01 -17.43
CA PHE A 258 -3.22 4.42 -17.79
C PHE A 258 -1.76 4.86 -17.97
N PHE A 259 -1.63 6.03 -18.62
CA PHE A 259 -0.46 6.93 -18.58
C PHE A 259 -0.81 8.13 -17.71
N HIS A 260 -0.10 8.35 -16.64
CA HIS A 260 -0.29 9.51 -15.78
C HIS A 260 0.92 10.42 -15.82
N LEU A 261 0.76 11.62 -16.40
CA LEU A 261 1.78 12.66 -16.29
C LEU A 261 1.75 13.20 -14.85
N ASN A 262 2.66 12.70 -14.03
CA ASN A 262 2.70 12.98 -12.59
C ASN A 262 3.38 14.32 -12.29
N ASP A 263 4.45 14.63 -13.03
CA ASP A 263 5.19 15.89 -12.86
C ASP A 263 5.72 16.40 -14.18
N PHE A 264 5.76 17.73 -14.32
CA PHE A 264 6.32 18.44 -15.46
C PHE A 264 7.05 19.68 -15.00
N ASN A 265 8.31 19.80 -15.41
CA ASN A 265 9.10 21.00 -15.19
C ASN A 265 9.83 21.39 -16.50
N GLY A 266 9.80 22.66 -16.87
CA GLY A 266 10.47 23.04 -18.11
C GLY A 266 10.44 24.52 -18.49
N ASN A 267 11.34 24.85 -19.41
CA ASN A 267 11.43 26.13 -20.09
C ASN A 267 11.81 25.89 -21.56
N VAL A 268 12.09 26.94 -22.34
CA VAL A 268 12.44 26.82 -23.77
C VAL A 268 13.67 25.95 -23.98
N GLU A 269 14.67 26.03 -23.09
CA GLU A 269 15.95 25.34 -23.25
C GLU A 269 15.90 23.87 -22.84
N TYR A 270 15.12 23.54 -21.77
CA TYR A 270 15.08 22.18 -21.23
C TYR A 270 13.75 21.88 -20.56
N SER A 271 13.22 20.69 -20.77
CA SER A 271 12.03 20.19 -20.08
C SER A 271 12.21 18.77 -19.60
N GLN A 272 11.53 18.44 -18.49
CA GLN A 272 11.40 17.08 -17.96
C GLN A 272 9.93 16.76 -17.74
N MET A 273 9.57 15.51 -18.05
CA MET A 273 8.25 14.93 -17.78
C MET A 273 8.46 13.63 -17.01
N TYR A 274 7.58 13.36 -16.05
CA TYR A 274 7.58 12.13 -15.30
C TYR A 274 6.21 11.46 -15.44
N TYR A 275 6.20 10.27 -16.03
CA TYR A 275 5.01 9.47 -16.19
C TYR A 275 5.03 8.29 -15.25
N ILE A 276 3.83 7.94 -14.78
CA ILE A 276 3.51 6.67 -14.15
C ILE A 276 2.72 5.86 -15.18
N ILE A 277 3.14 4.63 -15.45
CA ILE A 277 2.48 3.69 -16.38
C ILE A 277 1.95 2.54 -15.55
N ARG A 278 0.67 2.23 -15.72
CA ARG A 278 -0.03 1.16 -14.98
C ARG A 278 -0.90 0.34 -15.91
N ASP A 279 -0.93 -0.97 -15.70
CA ASP A 279 -1.94 -1.87 -16.28
C ASP A 279 -1.99 -3.18 -15.47
N HIS A 280 -3.19 -3.78 -15.30
CA HIS A 280 -3.33 -5.10 -14.68
C HIS A 280 -2.84 -6.23 -15.59
N SER A 281 -3.04 -6.09 -16.91
CA SER A 281 -2.51 -7.03 -17.90
C SER A 281 -1.03 -6.74 -18.14
N PHE A 282 -0.17 -7.75 -17.96
CA PHE A 282 1.25 -7.64 -18.29
C PHE A 282 1.48 -7.34 -19.77
N GLU A 283 0.71 -7.97 -20.66
CA GLU A 283 0.79 -7.72 -22.10
C GLU A 283 0.49 -6.26 -22.45
N LYS A 284 -0.65 -5.71 -21.95
CA LYS A 284 -1.01 -4.30 -22.17
C LYS A 284 -0.04 -3.33 -21.49
N PHE A 285 0.54 -3.71 -20.38
CA PHE A 285 1.59 -2.92 -19.71
C PHE A 285 2.83 -2.79 -20.60
N GLU A 286 3.30 -3.91 -21.18
CA GLU A 286 4.40 -3.90 -22.13
C GLU A 286 4.06 -3.13 -23.42
N GLU A 287 2.83 -3.26 -23.93
CA GLU A 287 2.35 -2.48 -25.06
C GLU A 287 2.38 -0.96 -24.77
N LYS A 288 1.99 -0.54 -23.56
CA LYS A 288 2.06 0.87 -23.15
C LYS A 288 3.48 1.40 -23.12
N LYS A 289 4.43 0.66 -22.56
CA LYS A 289 5.84 1.05 -22.55
C LYS A 289 6.38 1.19 -23.98
N LYS A 290 6.12 0.20 -24.81
CA LYS A 290 6.50 0.20 -26.23
C LYS A 290 5.88 1.37 -27.00
N PHE A 291 4.60 1.69 -26.73
CA PHE A 291 3.94 2.83 -27.36
C PHE A 291 4.65 4.14 -27.04
N LEU A 292 5.04 4.35 -25.78
CA LEU A 292 5.78 5.54 -25.36
C LEU A 292 7.17 5.60 -26.04
N GLU A 293 7.86 4.47 -26.13
CA GLU A 293 9.15 4.36 -26.84
C GLU A 293 9.02 4.74 -28.32
N GLU A 294 7.98 4.24 -28.99
CA GLU A 294 7.71 4.54 -30.40
C GLU A 294 7.33 6.01 -30.62
N ALA A 295 6.54 6.60 -29.71
CA ALA A 295 6.22 8.03 -29.74
C ALA A 295 7.46 8.90 -29.59
N VAL A 296 8.33 8.57 -28.66
CA VAL A 296 9.63 9.26 -28.48
C VAL A 296 10.52 9.09 -29.69
N LYS A 297 10.60 7.89 -30.26
CA LYS A 297 11.38 7.62 -31.47
C LYS A 297 10.87 8.42 -32.68
N PHE A 298 9.55 8.51 -32.85
CA PHE A 298 8.93 9.31 -33.90
C PHE A 298 9.31 10.80 -33.76
N LEU A 299 9.18 11.35 -32.54
CA LEU A 299 9.53 12.76 -32.29
C LEU A 299 11.04 13.02 -32.40
N ASN A 300 11.88 12.06 -32.07
CA ASN A 300 13.32 12.18 -32.23
C ASN A 300 13.73 12.28 -33.71
N ILE A 301 13.01 11.60 -34.62
CA ILE A 301 13.21 11.79 -36.08
C ILE A 301 12.85 13.24 -36.47
N LYS A 302 11.75 13.78 -35.93
CA LYS A 302 11.28 15.12 -36.23
C LYS A 302 12.16 16.23 -35.64
N TYR A 303 12.76 16.00 -34.47
CA TYR A 303 13.46 16.99 -33.66
C TYR A 303 14.95 16.69 -33.45
N ASP A 304 15.60 15.98 -34.36
CA ASP A 304 17.05 15.71 -34.34
C ASP A 304 17.56 15.08 -33.02
N ASN A 305 16.89 14.04 -32.53
CA ASN A 305 17.28 13.28 -31.33
C ASN A 305 17.42 14.11 -30.04
N ARG A 306 16.43 14.98 -29.77
CA ARG A 306 16.43 15.86 -28.59
C ARG A 306 15.76 15.27 -27.37
N ILE A 307 15.14 14.09 -27.48
CA ILE A 307 14.35 13.46 -26.41
C ILE A 307 15.10 12.23 -25.91
N LYS A 308 15.35 12.19 -24.60
CA LYS A 308 15.86 11.03 -23.89
C LYS A 308 14.73 10.43 -23.05
N LEU A 309 14.51 9.13 -23.16
CA LEU A 309 13.55 8.36 -22.40
C LEU A 309 14.26 7.35 -21.50
N GLU A 310 13.88 7.28 -20.24
CA GLU A 310 14.30 6.27 -19.27
C GLU A 310 13.04 5.64 -18.68
N ILE A 311 12.83 4.35 -18.88
CA ILE A 311 11.72 3.58 -18.27
C ILE A 311 12.31 2.65 -17.22
N LYS A 312 11.68 2.61 -16.04
CA LYS A 312 12.06 1.71 -14.95
C LYS A 312 10.81 1.02 -14.42
N ASP A 313 10.78 -0.31 -14.49
CA ASP A 313 9.75 -1.11 -13.85
C ASP A 313 9.89 -1.01 -12.34
N GLN A 314 8.75 -0.94 -11.64
CA GLN A 314 8.68 -0.75 -10.19
C GLN A 314 8.21 -2.03 -9.49
N TYR A 315 7.08 -2.57 -9.92
CA TYR A 315 6.52 -3.83 -9.43
C TYR A 315 5.60 -4.45 -10.47
N TYR A 316 5.21 -5.70 -10.25
CA TYR A 316 4.36 -6.46 -11.14
C TYR A 316 3.11 -6.98 -10.43
N ASN A 317 2.10 -7.37 -11.21
CA ASN A 317 0.86 -7.96 -10.72
C ASN A 317 1.14 -9.30 -10.02
N MET A 318 0.82 -9.39 -8.73
CA MET A 318 1.05 -10.61 -7.93
C MET A 318 0.17 -11.78 -8.35
N LYS A 319 -0.89 -11.57 -9.12
CA LYS A 319 -1.84 -12.61 -9.55
C LYS A 319 -1.15 -13.84 -10.11
N GLU A 320 -0.17 -13.67 -10.98
CA GLU A 320 0.55 -14.79 -11.58
C GLU A 320 1.30 -15.65 -10.55
N LYS A 321 1.71 -15.05 -9.44
CA LYS A 321 2.39 -15.73 -8.34
C LYS A 321 1.41 -16.37 -7.36
N ILE A 322 0.18 -15.87 -7.28
CA ILE A 322 -0.87 -16.40 -6.41
C ILE A 322 -1.64 -17.53 -7.08
N LEU A 323 -1.89 -17.47 -8.40
CA LEU A 323 -2.65 -18.50 -9.13
C LEU A 323 -2.20 -19.95 -8.90
N PRO A 324 -0.89 -20.26 -8.78
CA PRO A 324 -0.44 -21.63 -8.45
C PRO A 324 -0.80 -22.08 -7.03
N HIS A 325 -1.27 -21.17 -6.18
CA HIS A 325 -1.50 -21.34 -4.73
C HIS A 325 -2.92 -20.92 -4.33
N MET A 326 -3.94 -21.25 -5.14
CA MET A 326 -5.32 -20.81 -4.87
C MET A 326 -5.87 -21.30 -3.53
N GLU A 327 -5.29 -22.35 -2.94
CA GLU A 327 -5.62 -22.80 -1.58
C GLU A 327 -5.46 -21.71 -0.51
N ILE A 328 -4.54 -20.73 -0.72
CA ILE A 328 -4.39 -19.60 0.20
C ILE A 328 -5.49 -18.55 0.01
N VAL A 329 -6.00 -18.41 -1.21
CA VAL A 329 -7.17 -17.55 -1.49
C VAL A 329 -8.42 -18.17 -0.86
N ASP A 330 -8.66 -19.46 -1.10
CA ASP A 330 -9.80 -20.20 -0.52
C ASP A 330 -9.79 -20.16 1.01
N LEU A 331 -8.61 -20.31 1.64
CA LEU A 331 -8.42 -20.21 3.08
C LEU A 331 -8.84 -18.82 3.60
N ALA A 332 -8.43 -17.75 2.92
CA ALA A 332 -8.79 -16.38 3.32
C ALA A 332 -10.30 -16.16 3.22
N LEU A 333 -10.93 -16.55 2.08
CA LEU A 333 -12.36 -16.38 1.86
C LEU A 333 -13.20 -17.18 2.87
N GLU A 334 -12.84 -18.44 3.16
CA GLU A 334 -13.48 -19.25 4.20
C GLU A 334 -13.33 -18.61 5.59
N SER A 335 -12.16 -18.06 5.88
CA SER A 335 -11.88 -17.41 7.17
C SER A 335 -12.69 -16.12 7.35
N MET A 336 -12.88 -15.34 6.28
CA MET A 336 -13.74 -14.16 6.25
C MET A 336 -15.20 -14.54 6.46
N GLU A 337 -15.70 -15.56 5.76
CA GLU A 337 -17.07 -16.06 5.95
C GLU A 337 -17.33 -16.49 7.40
N LYS A 338 -16.40 -17.25 8.01
CA LYS A 338 -16.47 -17.63 9.42
C LYS A 338 -16.38 -16.47 10.39
N ALA A 339 -15.79 -15.36 9.99
CA ALA A 339 -15.79 -14.09 10.75
C ALA A 339 -17.07 -13.26 10.54
N GLY A 340 -18.02 -13.75 9.72
CA GLY A 340 -19.25 -13.03 9.38
C GLY A 340 -19.03 -11.89 8.40
N VAL A 341 -18.00 -12.00 7.57
CA VAL A 341 -17.62 -11.01 6.54
C VAL A 341 -17.97 -11.55 5.17
N LYS A 342 -18.70 -10.76 4.38
CA LYS A 342 -18.91 -11.05 2.97
C LYS A 342 -17.67 -10.61 2.20
N SER A 343 -16.93 -11.57 1.66
CA SER A 343 -15.73 -11.28 0.89
C SER A 343 -16.04 -10.66 -0.47
N GLU A 344 -15.22 -9.73 -0.90
CA GLU A 344 -15.20 -9.14 -2.22
C GLU A 344 -13.76 -9.14 -2.76
N ILE A 345 -13.53 -9.86 -3.85
CA ILE A 345 -12.21 -9.89 -4.50
C ILE A 345 -12.09 -8.64 -5.36
N ILE A 346 -11.15 -7.77 -5.00
CA ILE A 346 -10.88 -6.54 -5.74
C ILE A 346 -9.50 -6.59 -6.41
N ALA A 347 -9.37 -5.81 -7.48
CA ALA A 347 -8.11 -5.59 -8.17
C ALA A 347 -7.55 -4.22 -7.76
N THR A 348 -6.50 -4.23 -6.97
CA THR A 348 -5.90 -3.01 -6.43
C THR A 348 -5.25 -2.17 -7.51
N ARG A 349 -5.53 -0.87 -7.53
CA ARG A 349 -4.96 0.08 -8.50
C ARG A 349 -3.63 0.68 -8.02
N GLY A 350 -2.93 0.00 -7.14
CA GLY A 350 -1.62 0.34 -6.59
C GLY A 350 -0.71 -0.88 -6.54
N GLY A 351 0.27 -0.85 -5.66
CA GLY A 351 1.12 -1.97 -5.27
C GLY A 351 1.13 -2.05 -3.74
N THR A 352 1.54 -3.18 -3.20
CA THR A 352 1.72 -3.42 -1.78
C THR A 352 3.02 -4.20 -1.55
N ASP A 353 3.51 -4.26 -0.32
CA ASP A 353 4.61 -5.16 0.03
C ASP A 353 4.33 -6.60 -0.43
N GLY A 354 3.08 -7.06 -0.30
CA GLY A 354 2.66 -8.40 -0.72
C GLY A 354 2.89 -8.67 -2.20
N SER A 355 2.72 -7.65 -3.07
CA SER A 355 2.97 -7.80 -4.50
C SER A 355 4.46 -8.04 -4.78
N GLN A 356 5.36 -7.32 -4.15
CA GLN A 356 6.80 -7.48 -4.30
C GLN A 356 7.31 -8.79 -3.66
N LEU A 357 6.81 -9.12 -2.46
CA LEU A 357 7.14 -10.37 -1.75
C LEU A 357 6.71 -11.60 -2.54
N SER A 358 5.59 -11.56 -3.26
CA SER A 358 5.15 -12.64 -4.13
C SER A 358 6.16 -12.94 -5.23
N TYR A 359 6.84 -11.91 -5.78
CA TYR A 359 7.93 -12.08 -6.74
C TYR A 359 9.26 -12.50 -6.12
N LYS A 360 9.41 -12.33 -4.80
CA LYS A 360 10.56 -12.87 -4.02
C LYS A 360 10.35 -14.33 -3.59
N GLY A 361 9.26 -14.97 -4.02
CA GLY A 361 8.95 -16.37 -3.73
C GLY A 361 8.10 -16.60 -2.48
N LEU A 362 7.48 -15.56 -1.93
CA LEU A 362 6.54 -15.63 -0.81
C LEU A 362 5.15 -15.20 -1.30
N PRO A 363 4.27 -16.11 -1.75
CA PRO A 363 2.90 -15.76 -2.15
C PRO A 363 2.19 -15.01 -1.02
N CYS A 364 1.75 -13.76 -1.29
CA CYS A 364 1.31 -12.86 -0.23
C CYS A 364 0.16 -11.95 -0.70
N PRO A 365 -1.11 -12.44 -0.72
CA PRO A 365 -2.28 -11.60 -0.96
C PRO A 365 -2.57 -10.68 0.23
N ASN A 366 -3.48 -9.72 0.05
CA ASN A 366 -3.79 -8.66 1.01
C ASN A 366 -5.18 -8.81 1.61
N LEU A 367 -5.28 -8.60 2.94
CA LEU A 367 -6.51 -8.65 3.74
C LEU A 367 -6.92 -7.25 4.18
N PHE A 368 -8.22 -7.02 4.31
CA PHE A 368 -8.83 -5.77 4.78
C PHE A 368 -8.47 -5.42 6.23
N THR A 369 -8.44 -4.13 6.54
CA THR A 369 -8.26 -3.58 7.89
C THR A 369 -9.52 -2.87 8.41
N GLY A 370 -10.31 -2.28 7.54
CA GLY A 370 -11.46 -1.43 7.85
C GLY A 370 -11.13 0.05 7.85
N GLY A 371 -10.03 0.45 7.23
CA GLY A 371 -9.63 1.83 7.03
C GLY A 371 -10.17 2.44 5.73
N TYR A 372 -10.24 3.76 5.69
CA TYR A 372 -10.77 4.54 4.58
C TYR A 372 -10.04 5.88 4.46
N ASN A 373 -10.00 6.44 3.23
CA ASN A 373 -9.43 7.76 2.95
C ASN A 373 -7.98 7.92 3.40
N TYR A 374 -7.18 6.90 3.20
CA TYR A 374 -5.77 6.86 3.53
C TYR A 374 -5.00 8.09 3.02
N HIS A 375 -3.79 8.33 3.53
CA HIS A 375 -2.86 9.40 3.13
C HIS A 375 -3.38 10.82 3.36
N GLY A 376 -4.47 11.01 4.13
CA GLY A 376 -5.06 12.33 4.27
C GLY A 376 -5.78 12.60 5.59
N ARG A 377 -6.23 13.85 5.74
CA ARG A 377 -6.95 14.33 6.93
C ARG A 377 -8.32 13.70 7.17
N TYR A 378 -8.89 13.08 6.13
CA TYR A 378 -10.19 12.42 6.18
C TYR A 378 -10.09 10.94 6.50
N GLU A 379 -8.87 10.48 6.80
CA GLU A 379 -8.60 9.10 7.16
C GLU A 379 -9.40 8.69 8.40
N LEU A 380 -9.98 7.52 8.34
CA LEU A 380 -10.73 6.92 9.43
C LEU A 380 -10.61 5.39 9.40
N VAL A 381 -10.88 4.76 10.54
CA VAL A 381 -10.95 3.29 10.62
C VAL A 381 -12.18 2.85 11.41
N SER A 382 -12.80 1.76 10.97
CA SER A 382 -13.92 1.13 11.68
C SER A 382 -13.40 0.11 12.69
N ILE A 383 -13.61 0.39 13.98
CA ILE A 383 -13.33 -0.57 15.07
C ILE A 383 -14.14 -1.85 14.87
N THR A 384 -15.40 -1.72 14.42
CA THR A 384 -16.29 -2.85 14.15
C THR A 384 -15.68 -3.78 13.08
N THR A 385 -15.14 -3.20 12.00
CA THR A 385 -14.47 -3.96 10.94
C THR A 385 -13.12 -4.51 11.41
N MET A 386 -12.31 -3.74 12.14
CA MET A 386 -11.05 -4.24 12.74
C MET A 386 -11.27 -5.51 13.58
N LYS A 387 -12.36 -5.58 14.37
CA LYS A 387 -12.71 -6.77 15.14
C LYS A 387 -12.98 -7.98 14.25
N LYS A 388 -13.61 -7.79 13.10
CA LYS A 388 -13.84 -8.84 12.11
C LYS A 388 -12.54 -9.26 11.43
N ALA A 389 -11.65 -8.31 11.14
CA ALA A 389 -10.31 -8.60 10.61
C ALA A 389 -9.47 -9.41 11.61
N VAL A 390 -9.52 -9.10 12.92
CA VAL A 390 -8.93 -9.94 13.98
C VAL A 390 -9.46 -11.37 13.91
N LYS A 391 -10.79 -11.56 13.77
CA LYS A 391 -11.39 -12.87 13.64
C LYS A 391 -10.97 -13.59 12.36
N THR A 392 -10.83 -12.89 11.26
CA THR A 392 -10.34 -13.44 10.00
C THR A 392 -8.92 -13.97 10.16
N VAL A 393 -8.00 -13.19 10.73
CA VAL A 393 -6.62 -13.62 11.00
C VAL A 393 -6.56 -14.81 11.95
N GLU A 394 -7.36 -14.81 13.02
CA GLU A 394 -7.49 -15.98 13.91
C GLU A 394 -7.96 -17.24 13.16
N ASN A 395 -8.97 -17.10 12.29
CA ASN A 395 -9.52 -18.23 11.54
C ASN A 395 -8.51 -18.77 10.52
N ILE A 396 -7.77 -17.89 9.83
CA ILE A 396 -6.67 -18.30 8.94
C ILE A 396 -5.66 -19.18 9.71
N GLY A 397 -5.24 -18.75 10.89
CA GLY A 397 -4.33 -19.53 11.73
C GLY A 397 -4.90 -20.88 12.16
N LYS A 398 -6.19 -20.92 12.56
CA LYS A 398 -6.86 -22.14 13.03
C LYS A 398 -7.15 -23.15 11.91
N ILE A 399 -7.65 -22.67 10.77
CA ILE A 399 -7.96 -23.54 9.63
C ILE A 399 -6.65 -24.04 9.03
N GLY A 400 -5.80 -23.10 8.59
CA GLY A 400 -4.50 -23.39 7.97
C GLY A 400 -4.61 -24.21 6.69
N VAL A 401 -3.47 -24.52 6.11
CA VAL A 401 -3.33 -25.45 4.96
C VAL A 401 -2.48 -26.62 5.41
N GLU A 402 -2.89 -27.83 5.09
CA GLU A 402 -2.10 -29.04 5.35
C GLU A 402 -0.84 -29.08 4.47
N LYS A 403 0.24 -29.70 4.99
CA LYS A 403 1.54 -29.84 4.29
C LYS A 403 1.47 -30.81 3.14
#